data_e50b236c417553c68909aecb9104a329
#
_entry.id   e50b236c417553c68909aecb9104a329
#
_cell.length_a   1.000
_cell.length_b   1.000
_cell.length_c   1.000
_cell.angle_alpha   90.00
_cell.angle_beta   90.00
_cell.angle_gamma   90.00
#
_symmetry.space_group_name_H-M   'P 1'
#
loop_
_entity.id
_entity.type
_entity.pdbx_description
1 polymer ?
#
loop_
_entity_poly.entity_id
_entity_poly.type
_entity_poly.pdbx_seq_one_letter_code
_entity_poly.pdbx_strand_id
1 'polypeptide(L)'
;DGQRFFVHAGIDPEKPLDAQSDHDLIWIREPFLSDARDYGRLIVHGHTPQTDGIPDFRGNRLNLDTGAVFGRPLTAAAFAIAQRDPLGFLQAP
;
A
#
# COMPACT_ATOMS: atom_id res chain seq x y z
N ASP A 1 -3.57 12.08 -2.30
CA ASP A 1 -3.95 13.28 -1.54
C ASP A 1 -2.86 13.68 -0.54
N GLY A 2 -3.12 14.68 0.31
CA GLY A 2 -2.12 15.16 1.27
C GLY A 2 -1.78 14.16 2.38
N GLN A 3 -2.61 13.17 2.62
CA GLN A 3 -2.43 12.16 3.66
C GLN A 3 -1.90 10.83 3.10
N ARG A 4 -2.16 10.55 1.82
CA ARG A 4 -1.88 9.24 1.22
C ARG A 4 -1.24 9.39 -0.15
N PHE A 5 -0.42 8.41 -0.50
CA PHE A 5 0.20 8.25 -1.80
C PHE A 5 -0.21 6.89 -2.36
N PHE A 6 -1.00 6.90 -3.43
CA PHE A 6 -1.52 5.67 -4.05
C PHE A 6 -0.58 5.23 -5.16
N VAL A 7 -0.17 3.98 -5.15
CA VAL A 7 0.79 3.44 -6.11
C VAL A 7 0.54 1.93 -6.29
N HIS A 8 0.98 1.40 -7.45
CA HIS A 8 0.80 -0.02 -7.73
C HIS A 8 1.63 -0.91 -6.79
N ALA A 9 2.95 -0.79 -6.81
CA ALA A 9 3.85 -1.70 -6.08
C ALA A 9 4.42 -1.09 -4.80
N GLY A 10 4.87 0.15 -4.85
CA GLY A 10 5.51 0.82 -3.73
C GLY A 10 6.46 1.92 -4.19
N ILE A 11 7.40 2.25 -3.34
CA ILE A 11 8.38 3.32 -3.58
C ILE A 11 9.78 2.86 -3.21
N ASP A 12 10.80 3.55 -3.76
CA ASP A 12 12.18 3.42 -3.27
C ASP A 12 12.32 4.28 -2.00
N PRO A 13 12.58 3.67 -0.82
CA PRO A 13 12.67 4.42 0.43
C PRO A 13 13.79 5.45 0.46
N GLU A 14 14.80 5.31 -0.39
CA GLU A 14 15.95 6.22 -0.44
C GLU A 14 15.70 7.48 -1.26
N LYS A 15 14.53 7.57 -1.94
CA LYS A 15 14.19 8.70 -2.79
C LYS A 15 12.93 9.40 -2.29
N PRO A 16 12.82 10.74 -2.48
CA PRO A 16 11.58 11.44 -2.14
C PRO A 16 10.42 11.00 -3.04
N LEU A 17 9.19 11.21 -2.58
CA LEU A 17 7.99 10.75 -3.29
C LEU A 17 7.83 11.35 -4.69
N ASP A 18 8.35 12.57 -4.91
CA ASP A 18 8.28 13.25 -6.20
C ASP A 18 9.43 12.90 -7.16
N ALA A 19 10.33 12.02 -6.75
CA ALA A 19 11.51 11.62 -7.54
C ALA A 19 11.61 10.10 -7.74
N GLN A 20 10.49 9.39 -7.67
CA GLN A 20 10.44 7.95 -7.87
C GLN A 20 10.56 7.58 -9.33
N SER A 21 11.20 6.45 -9.64
CA SER A 21 11.23 5.91 -11.01
C SER A 21 9.94 5.13 -11.32
N ASP A 22 9.54 5.12 -12.59
CA ASP A 22 8.39 4.33 -13.03
C ASP A 22 8.58 2.85 -12.72
N HIS A 23 9.81 2.34 -12.89
CA HIS A 23 10.13 0.95 -12.61
C HIS A 23 9.83 0.58 -11.14
N ASP A 24 10.27 1.40 -10.19
CA ASP A 24 10.03 1.14 -8.78
C ASP A 24 8.56 1.24 -8.41
N LEU A 25 7.85 2.24 -8.94
CA LEU A 25 6.42 2.42 -8.68
C LEU A 25 5.59 1.19 -9.13
N ILE A 26 6.05 0.50 -10.17
CA ILE A 26 5.32 -0.62 -10.77
C ILE A 26 5.79 -1.97 -10.24
N TRP A 27 7.07 -2.13 -9.88
CA TRP A 27 7.66 -3.44 -9.66
C TRP A 27 8.28 -3.66 -8.29
N ILE A 28 8.54 -2.62 -7.50
CA ILE A 28 9.31 -2.78 -6.27
C ILE A 28 8.63 -3.73 -5.27
N ARG A 29 9.43 -4.49 -4.56
CA ARG A 29 9.05 -5.26 -3.37
C ARG A 29 9.96 -4.85 -2.23
N GLU A 30 11.09 -5.50 -2.03
CA GLU A 30 12.10 -5.04 -1.09
C GLU A 30 13.02 -4.01 -1.76
N PRO A 31 13.57 -3.04 -1.02
CA PRO A 31 13.51 -2.89 0.45
C PRO A 31 12.25 -2.19 0.98
N PHE A 32 11.32 -1.79 0.12
CA PHE A 32 10.12 -1.05 0.52
C PHE A 32 9.30 -1.81 1.57
N LEU A 33 9.03 -3.09 1.36
CA LEU A 33 8.11 -3.86 2.22
C LEU A 33 8.60 -3.95 3.66
N SER A 34 9.92 -4.00 3.89
CA SER A 34 10.52 -4.10 5.21
C SER A 34 10.91 -2.77 5.83
N ASP A 35 10.84 -1.67 5.08
CA ASP A 35 11.23 -0.36 5.57
C ASP A 35 10.16 0.22 6.49
N ALA A 36 10.56 0.72 7.66
CA ALA A 36 9.64 1.21 8.69
C ALA A 36 9.65 2.74 8.84
N ARG A 37 10.39 3.46 7.98
CA ARG A 37 10.45 4.93 8.08
C ARG A 37 9.13 5.59 7.71
N ASP A 38 8.89 6.77 8.25
CA ASP A 38 7.74 7.59 7.89
C ASP A 38 8.05 8.35 6.60
N TYR A 39 7.22 8.17 5.58
CA TYR A 39 7.38 8.85 4.28
C TYR A 39 6.65 10.19 4.19
N GLY A 40 6.02 10.63 5.29
CA GLY A 40 5.20 11.84 5.31
C GLY A 40 3.76 11.62 4.86
N ARG A 41 3.50 10.55 4.12
CA ARG A 41 2.17 10.09 3.69
C ARG A 41 2.07 8.60 3.86
N LEU A 42 0.87 8.09 4.04
CA LEU A 42 0.62 6.65 4.02
C LEU A 42 0.73 6.15 2.58
N ILE A 43 1.61 5.17 2.34
CA ILE A 43 1.73 4.55 1.02
C ILE A 43 0.67 3.45 0.91
N VAL A 44 -0.29 3.63 0.01
CA VAL A 44 -1.34 2.63 -0.26
C VAL A 44 -0.97 1.91 -1.55
N HIS A 45 -0.75 0.59 -1.47
CA HIS A 45 -0.18 -0.17 -2.58
C HIS A 45 -0.79 -1.57 -2.70
N GLY A 46 -0.34 -2.30 -3.71
CA GLY A 46 -0.66 -3.70 -3.98
C GLY A 46 0.54 -4.46 -4.49
N HIS A 47 0.38 -5.22 -5.58
CA HIS A 47 1.41 -5.95 -6.34
C HIS A 47 2.00 -7.16 -5.61
N THR A 48 2.16 -7.13 -4.30
CA THR A 48 2.69 -8.24 -3.52
C THR A 48 1.53 -8.88 -2.74
N PRO A 49 0.89 -9.93 -3.28
CA PRO A 49 -0.34 -10.46 -2.69
C PRO A 49 -0.12 -11.01 -1.28
N GLN A 50 -1.06 -10.69 -0.39
CA GLN A 50 -1.10 -11.28 0.94
C GLN A 50 -1.67 -12.68 0.86
N THR A 51 -0.90 -13.67 1.30
CA THR A 51 -1.27 -15.09 1.19
C THR A 51 -2.40 -15.48 2.14
N ASP A 52 -2.62 -14.70 3.20
CA ASP A 52 -3.69 -14.93 4.18
C ASP A 52 -5.01 -14.24 3.80
N GLY A 53 -5.03 -13.46 2.71
CA GLY A 53 -6.22 -12.72 2.28
C GLY A 53 -6.57 -11.54 3.18
N ILE A 54 -5.64 -11.04 3.99
CA ILE A 54 -5.83 -9.96 4.95
C ILE A 54 -4.98 -8.77 4.53
N PRO A 55 -5.53 -7.52 4.53
CA PRO A 55 -4.71 -6.34 4.24
C PRO A 55 -3.58 -6.18 5.26
N ASP A 56 -2.42 -5.72 4.79
CA ASP A 56 -1.23 -5.56 5.63
C ASP A 56 -0.97 -4.09 5.90
N PHE A 57 -1.40 -3.63 7.06
CA PHE A 57 -1.21 -2.25 7.52
C PHE A 57 -0.01 -2.18 8.47
N ARG A 58 1.02 -1.42 8.07
CA ARG A 58 2.28 -1.29 8.82
C ARG A 58 2.50 0.11 9.42
N GLY A 59 1.50 0.99 9.40
CA GLY A 59 1.62 2.36 9.87
C GLY A 59 2.19 3.32 8.83
N ASN A 60 3.23 2.94 8.11
CA ASN A 60 3.82 3.73 7.01
C ASN A 60 3.29 3.31 5.63
N ARG A 61 2.75 2.12 5.52
CA ARG A 61 2.18 1.58 4.28
C ARG A 61 0.99 0.68 4.55
N LEU A 62 0.14 0.54 3.54
CA LEU A 62 -1.03 -0.35 3.56
C LEU A 62 -1.06 -1.13 2.25
N ASN A 63 -0.94 -2.45 2.33
CA ASN A 63 -1.08 -3.34 1.19
C ASN A 63 -2.52 -3.84 1.12
N LEU A 64 -3.21 -3.49 0.03
CA LEU A 64 -4.61 -3.91 -0.22
C LEU A 64 -4.72 -5.11 -1.17
N ASP A 65 -3.60 -5.63 -1.66
CA ASP A 65 -3.64 -6.82 -2.52
C ASP A 65 -3.80 -8.07 -1.67
N THR A 66 -5.04 -8.49 -1.52
CA THR A 66 -5.40 -9.68 -0.75
C THR A 66 -5.58 -10.91 -1.62
N GLY A 67 -5.10 -10.86 -2.85
CA GLY A 67 -5.01 -12.01 -3.73
C GLY A 67 -6.30 -12.34 -4.49
N ALA A 68 -7.11 -11.32 -4.82
CA ALA A 68 -8.38 -11.51 -5.53
C ALA A 68 -8.20 -12.30 -6.84
N VAL A 69 -7.13 -12.05 -7.58
CA VAL A 69 -6.81 -12.75 -8.83
C VAL A 69 -6.56 -14.25 -8.60
N PHE A 70 -6.22 -14.65 -7.38
CA PHE A 70 -6.00 -16.06 -6.98
C PHE A 70 -7.19 -16.67 -6.26
N GLY A 71 -8.37 -16.06 -6.36
CA GLY A 71 -9.58 -16.57 -5.71
C GLY A 71 -9.75 -16.17 -4.24
N ARG A 72 -8.91 -15.26 -3.72
CA ARG A 72 -9.05 -14.71 -2.38
C ARG A 72 -9.94 -13.47 -2.39
N PRO A 73 -10.35 -12.93 -1.23
CA PRO A 73 -11.21 -11.75 -1.21
C PRO A 73 -10.61 -10.53 -1.90
N LEU A 74 -11.45 -9.76 -2.55
CA LEU A 74 -11.12 -8.41 -3.01
C LEU A 74 -11.33 -7.45 -1.83
N THR A 75 -10.32 -6.62 -1.53
CA THR A 75 -10.34 -5.74 -0.36
C THR A 75 -10.35 -4.28 -0.78
N ALA A 76 -11.20 -3.50 -0.14
CA ALA A 76 -11.23 -2.06 -0.22
C ALA A 76 -11.03 -1.45 1.17
N ALA A 77 -10.39 -0.28 1.23
CA ALA A 77 -10.21 0.47 2.46
C ALA A 77 -11.04 1.75 2.42
N ALA A 78 -11.61 2.11 3.58
CA ALA A 78 -12.32 3.36 3.75
C ALA A 78 -11.43 4.34 4.53
N PHE A 79 -11.37 5.60 4.05
CA PHE A 79 -10.58 6.67 4.67
C PHE A 79 -11.45 7.90 4.93
N ALA A 80 -11.15 8.60 6.03
CA ALA A 80 -11.61 9.98 6.21
C ALA A 80 -10.59 10.94 5.62
N ILE A 81 -11.05 12.05 5.02
CA ILE A 81 -10.17 12.98 4.31
C ILE A 81 -9.06 13.53 5.21
N ALA A 82 -9.38 13.85 6.47
CA ALA A 82 -8.45 14.46 7.41
C ALA A 82 -7.63 13.45 8.21
N GLN A 83 -7.83 12.16 8.02
CA GLN A 83 -7.14 11.12 8.77
C GLN A 83 -6.30 10.25 7.84
N ARG A 84 -5.05 10.02 8.23
CA ARG A 84 -4.08 9.25 7.45
C ARG A 84 -4.42 7.77 7.42
N ASP A 85 -4.76 7.19 8.56
CA ASP A 85 -4.97 5.76 8.72
C ASP A 85 -6.35 5.33 8.20
N PRO A 86 -6.50 4.08 7.74
CA PRO A 86 -7.80 3.60 7.29
C PRO A 86 -8.80 3.54 8.44
N LEU A 87 -10.07 3.84 8.13
CA LEU A 87 -11.18 3.67 9.06
C LEU A 87 -11.59 2.21 9.20
N GLY A 88 -11.43 1.43 8.15
CA GLY A 88 -11.77 0.03 8.11
C GLY A 88 -11.67 -0.53 6.70
N PHE A 89 -12.04 -1.80 6.57
CA PHE A 89 -11.93 -2.52 5.30
C PHE A 89 -13.25 -3.18 4.95
N LEU A 90 -13.49 -3.33 3.64
CA LEU A 90 -14.57 -4.12 3.09
C LEU A 90 -13.96 -5.22 2.23
N GLN A 91 -14.47 -6.43 2.33
CA GLN A 91 -14.02 -7.55 1.52
C GLN A 91 -15.19 -8.19 0.78
N ALA A 92 -14.96 -8.51 -0.49
CA ALA A 92 -15.88 -9.27 -1.30
C ALA A 92 -15.25 -10.63 -1.61
N PRO A 93 -16.02 -11.72 -1.51
CA PRO A 93 -15.51 -13.06 -1.81
C PRO A 93 -15.21 -13.24 -3.30
#